data_9af1af280363c3aa97cc40a4971c594b
#
_entry.id   9af1af280363c3aa97cc40a4971c594b
#
_cell.length_a   1.000
_cell.length_b   1.000
_cell.length_c   1.000
_cell.angle_alpha   90.00
_cell.angle_beta   90.00
_cell.angle_gamma   90.00
#
_symmetry.space_group_name_H-M   'P 1'
#
loop_
_entity.id
_entity.type
_entity.pdbx_description
1 polymer ?
#
loop_
_entity_poly.entity_id
_entity_poly.type
_entity_poly.pdbx_seq_one_letter_code
_entity_poly.pdbx_strand_id
1 'polypeptide(L)'
;LLINIPAGKGIEYKIKMLKYGRVKYEWTTDQGIVFFDFHGEVKQANPPDDVYYESYTVAYSNNMIGSFLAPFEGKHGWYFKNRSEQEILINMRLKGEYALIN
;
A
#
# COMPACT_ATOMS: atom_id res chain seq x y z
N LEU A 1 -10.68 8.18 0.84
CA LEU A 1 -9.87 8.00 -0.37
C LEU A 1 -10.39 6.84 -1.19
N LEU A 2 -10.72 7.12 -2.45
CA LEU A 2 -11.18 6.09 -3.38
C LEU A 2 -10.08 5.77 -4.38
N ILE A 3 -9.81 4.48 -4.55
CA ILE A 3 -8.82 3.99 -5.51
C ILE A 3 -9.55 3.12 -6.52
N ASN A 4 -9.52 3.54 -7.77
CA ASN A 4 -10.16 2.81 -8.86
C ASN A 4 -9.16 1.90 -9.54
N ILE A 5 -9.46 0.60 -9.60
CA ILE A 5 -8.59 -0.36 -10.25
C ILE A 5 -9.36 -1.02 -11.40
N PRO A 6 -9.09 -0.62 -12.65
CA PRO A 6 -9.72 -1.26 -13.80
C PRO A 6 -9.42 -2.75 -13.86
N ALA A 7 -10.28 -3.48 -14.56
CA ALA A 7 -10.11 -4.92 -14.75
C ALA A 7 -8.70 -5.26 -15.26
N GLY A 8 -8.06 -6.23 -14.64
CA GLY A 8 -6.75 -6.71 -15.05
C GLY A 8 -5.58 -5.78 -14.74
N LYS A 9 -5.82 -4.64 -14.08
CA LYS A 9 -4.79 -3.64 -13.82
C LYS A 9 -4.31 -3.68 -12.38
N GLY A 10 -3.14 -3.09 -12.15
CA GLY A 10 -2.57 -2.88 -10.84
C GLY A 10 -2.37 -1.41 -10.58
N ILE A 11 -2.33 -1.02 -9.33
CA ILE A 11 -2.07 0.36 -8.92
C ILE A 11 -1.30 0.36 -7.61
N GLU A 12 -0.42 1.32 -7.46
CA GLU A 12 0.30 1.55 -6.21
C GLU A 12 -0.21 2.80 -5.53
N TYR A 13 -0.37 2.72 -4.22
CA TYR A 13 -0.65 3.88 -3.39
C TYR A 13 0.36 3.94 -2.27
N LYS A 14 1.18 4.98 -2.25
CA LYS A 14 2.29 5.12 -1.31
C LYS A 14 2.18 6.40 -0.51
N ILE A 15 2.66 6.32 0.73
CA ILE A 15 2.78 7.45 1.63
C ILE A 15 4.22 7.54 2.12
N LYS A 16 4.63 8.71 2.55
CA LYS A 16 5.94 8.93 3.13
C LYS A 16 5.83 8.92 4.65
N MET A 17 6.69 8.16 5.31
CA MET A 17 6.70 8.06 6.77
C MET A 17 8.12 8.24 7.30
N LEU A 18 8.21 8.81 8.48
CA LEU A 18 9.45 8.81 9.25
C LEU A 18 9.60 7.47 9.96
N LYS A 19 10.83 7.13 10.31
CA LYS A 19 11.08 5.93 11.11
C LYS A 19 10.27 5.99 12.40
N TYR A 20 9.58 4.89 12.70
CA TYR A 20 8.69 4.74 13.87
C TYR A 20 7.43 5.61 13.82
N GLY A 21 7.14 6.24 12.68
CA GLY A 21 5.83 6.84 12.48
C GLY A 21 4.73 5.79 12.53
N ARG A 22 3.56 6.15 13.02
CA ARG A 22 2.43 5.24 13.19
C ARG A 22 1.27 5.65 12.32
N VAL A 23 0.68 4.66 11.65
CA VAL A 23 -0.50 4.87 10.83
C VAL A 23 -1.50 3.75 11.13
N LYS A 24 -2.75 4.14 11.32
CA LYS A 24 -3.87 3.20 11.30
C LYS A 24 -4.48 3.22 9.92
N TYR A 25 -4.79 2.06 9.39
CA TYR A 25 -5.35 1.96 8.05
C TYR A 25 -6.53 1.00 8.03
N GLU A 26 -7.43 1.28 7.10
CA GLU A 26 -8.55 0.41 6.78
C GLU A 26 -8.85 0.57 5.30
N TRP A 27 -9.05 -0.54 4.60
CA TRP A 27 -9.54 -0.48 3.24
C TRP A 27 -10.51 -1.62 2.96
N THR A 28 -11.45 -1.34 2.06
CA THR A 28 -12.47 -2.30 1.64
C THR A 28 -12.67 -2.18 0.14
N THR A 29 -12.98 -3.30 -0.51
CA THR A 29 -13.41 -3.27 -1.91
C THR A 29 -14.92 -3.11 -1.98
N ASP A 30 -15.40 -2.54 -3.08
CA ASP A 30 -16.85 -2.48 -3.35
C ASP A 30 -17.38 -3.83 -3.82
N GLN A 31 -16.54 -4.64 -4.44
CA GLN A 31 -16.89 -5.98 -4.91
C GLN A 31 -15.63 -6.81 -5.12
N GLY A 32 -15.74 -8.11 -4.89
CA GLY A 32 -14.66 -9.04 -5.15
C GLY A 32 -13.44 -8.86 -4.27
N ILE A 33 -12.41 -9.63 -4.58
CA ILE A 33 -11.14 -9.59 -3.87
C ILE A 33 -10.05 -9.05 -4.76
N VAL A 34 -9.02 -8.48 -4.14
CA VAL A 34 -7.82 -8.03 -4.83
C VAL A 34 -6.60 -8.74 -4.26
N PHE A 35 -5.59 -8.90 -5.08
CA PHE A 35 -4.25 -9.20 -4.58
C PHE A 35 -3.66 -7.91 -4.03
N PHE A 36 -2.99 -7.98 -2.89
CA PHE A 36 -2.28 -6.82 -2.39
C PHE A 36 -0.94 -7.18 -1.78
N ASP A 37 -0.04 -6.22 -1.86
CA ASP A 37 1.29 -6.30 -1.27
C ASP A 37 1.50 -4.97 -0.52
N PHE A 38 1.42 -5.03 0.80
CA PHE A 38 1.74 -3.89 1.65
C PHE A 38 3.23 -3.96 1.95
N HIS A 39 3.97 -2.94 1.53
CA HIS A 39 5.42 -2.99 1.57
C HIS A 39 6.04 -1.61 1.76
N GLY A 40 7.33 -1.59 2.09
CA GLY A 40 8.13 -0.40 2.14
C GLY A 40 9.27 -0.46 1.14
N GLU A 41 9.71 0.70 0.66
CA GLU A 41 10.86 0.81 -0.21
C GLU A 41 12.11 1.04 0.63
N VAL A 42 13.04 0.10 0.59
CA VAL A 42 14.30 0.19 1.30
C VAL A 42 15.35 0.78 0.37
N LYS A 43 15.84 1.96 0.70
CA LYS A 43 16.85 2.64 -0.10
C LYS A 43 18.24 2.15 0.26
N GLN A 44 18.99 1.70 -0.74
CA GLN A 44 20.36 1.24 -0.54
C GLN A 44 21.30 2.43 -0.42
N ALA A 45 22.29 2.34 0.45
CA ALA A 45 23.26 3.41 0.67
C ALA A 45 24.37 3.47 -0.38
N ASN A 46 24.60 2.37 -1.10
CA ASN A 46 25.70 2.26 -2.06
C ASN A 46 25.19 2.08 -3.48
N PRO A 47 25.94 2.59 -4.47
CA PRO A 47 25.58 2.37 -5.86
C PRO A 47 25.62 0.89 -6.24
N PRO A 48 24.78 0.48 -7.20
CA PRO A 48 23.73 1.33 -7.74
C PRO A 48 22.69 1.64 -6.66
N ASP A 49 21.98 2.74 -6.83
CA ASP A 49 20.92 3.14 -5.90
C ASP A 49 19.72 2.19 -6.04
N ASP A 50 19.97 0.93 -5.82
CA ASP A 50 18.90 -0.07 -5.90
C ASP A 50 17.91 0.12 -4.77
N VAL A 51 16.65 0.14 -5.14
CA VAL A 51 15.56 0.13 -4.19
C VAL A 51 15.02 -1.28 -4.20
N TYR A 52 14.97 -1.92 -3.04
CA TYR A 52 14.26 -3.18 -2.91
C TYR A 52 13.10 -3.00 -1.95
N TYR A 53 12.13 -3.90 -2.07
CA TYR A 53 10.91 -3.82 -1.30
C TYR A 53 10.95 -4.81 -0.15
N GLU A 54 10.51 -4.35 1.02
CA GLU A 54 10.27 -5.21 2.16
C GLU A 54 8.78 -5.34 2.33
N SER A 55 8.26 -6.53 2.09
CA SER A 55 6.83 -6.77 2.20
C SER A 55 6.44 -7.07 3.64
N TYR A 56 5.37 -6.42 4.09
CA TYR A 56 4.83 -6.59 5.42
C TYR A 56 3.67 -7.59 5.41
N THR A 57 2.81 -7.49 4.40
CA THR A 57 1.67 -8.39 4.24
C THR A 57 1.39 -8.55 2.76
N VAL A 58 1.28 -9.80 2.32
CA VAL A 58 0.95 -10.14 0.93
C VAL A 58 -0.17 -11.16 0.98
N ALA A 59 -1.30 -10.85 0.34
CA ALA A 59 -2.45 -11.76 0.35
C ALA A 59 -3.49 -11.36 -0.68
N TYR A 60 -4.56 -12.11 -0.71
CA TYR A 60 -5.80 -11.76 -1.41
C TYR A 60 -6.84 -11.44 -0.35
N SER A 61 -7.56 -10.34 -0.51
CA SER A 61 -8.61 -9.98 0.42
C SER A 61 -9.56 -8.95 -0.18
N ASN A 62 -10.71 -8.79 0.45
CA ASN A 62 -11.65 -7.72 0.13
C ASN A 62 -11.64 -6.61 1.19
N ASN A 63 -10.85 -6.76 2.24
CA ASN A 63 -10.72 -5.73 3.27
C ASN A 63 -9.51 -6.00 4.15
N MET A 64 -9.00 -4.95 4.76
CA MET A 64 -7.96 -5.03 5.79
C MET A 64 -8.14 -3.88 6.77
N ILE A 65 -7.82 -4.13 8.01
CA ILE A 65 -7.74 -3.08 9.03
C ILE A 65 -6.51 -3.38 9.90
N GLY A 66 -5.76 -2.36 10.22
CA GLY A 66 -4.57 -2.56 11.04
C GLY A 66 -3.89 -1.29 11.48
N SER A 67 -2.81 -1.49 12.22
CA SER A 67 -1.90 -0.44 12.64
C SER A 67 -0.51 -0.78 12.15
N PHE A 68 0.22 0.23 11.72
CA PHE A 68 1.54 0.05 11.17
C PHE A 68 2.53 1.02 11.83
N LEU A 69 3.66 0.48 12.25
CA LEU A 69 4.79 1.25 12.76
C LEU A 69 5.90 1.13 11.72
N ALA A 70 6.27 2.26 11.10
CA ALA A 70 7.27 2.24 10.05
C ALA A 70 8.64 1.82 10.61
N PRO A 71 9.24 0.74 10.10
CA PRO A 71 10.54 0.29 10.61
C PRO A 71 11.70 1.14 10.10
N PHE A 72 11.47 1.95 9.08
CA PHE A 72 12.47 2.87 8.52
C PHE A 72 11.78 4.05 7.86
N GLU A 73 12.53 5.13 7.70
CA GLU A 73 12.06 6.31 6.96
C GLU A 73 11.99 5.99 5.47
N GLY A 74 10.92 6.43 4.82
CA GLY A 74 10.78 6.28 3.38
C GLY A 74 9.34 6.09 2.95
N LYS A 75 9.18 5.53 1.76
CA LYS A 75 7.87 5.27 1.17
C LYS A 75 7.36 3.91 1.61
N HIS A 76 6.13 3.90 2.07
CA HIS A 76 5.42 2.68 2.45
C HIS A 76 4.04 2.73 1.82
N GLY A 77 3.50 1.59 1.47
CA GLY A 77 2.17 1.58 0.90
C GLY A 77 1.79 0.26 0.30
N TRP A 78 0.80 0.33 -0.57
CA TRP A 78 0.14 -0.85 -1.11
C TRP A 78 0.28 -0.91 -2.61
N TYR A 79 0.54 -2.11 -3.11
CA TYR A 79 0.29 -2.46 -4.48
C TYR A 79 -0.99 -3.30 -4.50
N PHE A 80 -1.98 -2.89 -5.28
CA PHE A 80 -3.21 -3.63 -5.46
C PHE A 80 -3.29 -4.13 -6.90
N LYS A 81 -3.69 -5.39 -7.08
CA LYS A 81 -3.88 -5.97 -8.40
C LYS A 81 -5.30 -6.51 -8.51
N ASN A 82 -6.03 -6.01 -9.49
CA ASN A 82 -7.36 -6.52 -9.83
C ASN A 82 -7.23 -7.60 -10.89
N ARG A 83 -7.41 -8.85 -10.51
CA ARG A 83 -7.31 -9.99 -11.41
C ARG A 83 -8.66 -10.43 -11.95
N SER A 84 -9.69 -9.62 -11.75
CA SER A 84 -11.04 -9.91 -12.23
C SER A 84 -11.32 -9.21 -13.56
N GLU A 85 -12.48 -9.50 -14.12
CA GLU A 85 -12.95 -8.88 -15.36
C GLU A 85 -13.79 -7.63 -15.12
N GLN A 86 -13.92 -7.21 -13.87
CA GLN A 86 -14.69 -6.03 -13.49
C GLN A 86 -13.84 -5.03 -12.76
N GLU A 87 -14.20 -3.76 -12.90
CA GLU A 87 -13.56 -2.69 -12.13
C GLU A 87 -13.82 -2.88 -10.64
N ILE A 88 -12.81 -2.60 -9.82
CA ILE A 88 -12.93 -2.65 -8.37
C ILE A 88 -12.55 -1.28 -7.80
N LEU A 89 -13.41 -0.77 -6.92
CA LEU A 89 -13.12 0.44 -6.15
C LEU A 89 -12.68 0.03 -4.74
N ILE A 90 -11.57 0.61 -4.31
CA ILE A 90 -11.10 0.46 -2.94
C ILE A 90 -11.35 1.75 -2.20
N ASN A 91 -12.04 1.66 -1.08
CA ASN A 91 -12.21 2.77 -0.16
C ASN A 91 -11.18 2.62 0.95
N MET A 92 -10.23 3.56 1.04
CA MET A 92 -9.14 3.52 2.00
C MET A 92 -9.22 4.68 2.97
N ARG A 93 -8.98 4.40 4.24
CA ARG A 93 -8.87 5.40 5.30
C ARG A 93 -7.51 5.26 5.97
N LEU A 94 -6.86 6.39 6.11
CA LEU A 94 -5.56 6.47 6.78
C LEU A 94 -5.64 7.52 7.89
N LYS A 95 -5.05 7.20 9.03
CA LYS A 95 -4.95 8.15 10.14
C LYS A 95 -3.62 7.97 10.83
N GLY A 96 -2.90 9.06 11.04
CA GLY A 96 -1.64 9.01 11.76
C GLY A 96 -0.57 9.89 11.17
N GLU A 97 0.65 9.43 11.28
CA GLU A 97 1.86 10.20 10.99
C GLU A 97 2.40 9.85 9.60
N TYR A 98 1.94 10.56 8.59
CA TYR A 98 2.39 10.35 7.23
C TYR A 98 2.23 11.62 6.40
N ALA A 99 2.92 11.67 5.28
CA ALA A 99 2.76 12.71 4.28
C ALA A 99 2.35 12.09 2.94
N LEU A 100 1.56 12.82 2.18
CA LEU A 100 1.18 12.39 0.84
C LEU A 100 2.38 12.61 -0.10
N ILE A 101 2.48 11.73 -1.09
CA ILE A 101 3.50 11.81 -2.12
C ILE A 101 2.85 12.36 -3.38
N ASN A 102 3.40 13.46 -3.85
CA ASN A 102 2.92 14.11 -5.07
C ASN A 102 3.70 13.64 -6.28
#